data_791104096227f3555981fbe3349da916
#
_entry.id   791104096227f3555981fbe3349da916
#
_cell.length_a   1.000
_cell.length_b   1.000
_cell.length_c   1.000
_cell.angle_alpha   90.00
_cell.angle_beta   90.00
_cell.angle_gamma   90.00
#
_symmetry.space_group_name_H-M   'P 1'
#
loop_
_entity.id
_entity.type
_entity.pdbx_description
1 polymer ?
#
loop_
_entity_poly.entity_id
_entity_poly.type
_entity_poly.pdbx_seq_one_letter_code
_entity_poly.pdbx_strand_id
1 'polypeptide(L)'
;MSSLHFEERPAVGDPRGLLLLHHGRGTSERDLLPLADVFDPQRELHVVAPRAPLQLPGSPGYHWYLVPRVGYPDQETFAGAYRELAELHDELWERTGLGPEQTVLGGFSMGTVMSYALGLGANRPAPAGILAFSGFMPTVEGWEPDLEGRAGTRVLIAHGRGDPVIDVDFARGARELLEGAGLDVDYRESDATHTIDPADIPRAVAWLRAIFSPQPSLG
;
A
#
# COMPACT_ATOMS: atom_id res chain seq x y z
N MET A 1 3.56 15.91 -14.24
CA MET A 1 3.71 14.51 -14.70
C MET A 1 4.79 13.84 -13.87
N SER A 2 4.44 12.75 -13.20
CA SER A 2 5.38 11.99 -12.38
C SER A 2 6.57 11.49 -13.20
N SER A 3 7.75 11.49 -12.59
CA SER A 3 8.98 10.96 -13.20
C SER A 3 9.17 9.46 -12.89
N LEU A 4 8.31 8.88 -12.05
CA LEU A 4 8.45 7.50 -11.63
C LEU A 4 8.22 6.52 -12.77
N HIS A 5 9.17 5.60 -12.93
CA HIS A 5 8.96 4.43 -13.77
C HIS A 5 7.95 3.49 -13.09
N PHE A 6 7.06 2.87 -13.85
CA PHE A 6 6.16 1.84 -13.34
C PHE A 6 5.93 0.76 -14.38
N GLU A 7 5.54 -0.41 -13.93
CA GLU A 7 4.97 -1.46 -14.77
C GLU A 7 3.50 -1.66 -14.41
N GLU A 8 2.71 -2.11 -15.37
CA GLU A 8 1.27 -2.29 -15.17
C GLU A 8 0.77 -3.60 -15.76
N ARG A 9 -0.28 -4.12 -15.14
CA ARG A 9 -1.06 -5.25 -15.63
C ARG A 9 -2.50 -4.78 -15.79
N PRO A 10 -2.94 -4.52 -17.02
CA PRO A 10 -4.31 -4.11 -17.31
C PRO A 10 -5.33 -5.20 -16.91
N ALA A 11 -6.53 -4.77 -16.59
CA ALA A 11 -7.68 -5.65 -16.45
C ALA A 11 -8.05 -6.29 -17.80
N VAL A 12 -8.81 -7.38 -17.77
CA VAL A 12 -9.47 -7.94 -18.93
C VAL A 12 -10.88 -7.34 -19.01
N GLY A 13 -11.09 -6.43 -19.95
CA GLY A 13 -12.33 -5.63 -20.05
C GLY A 13 -12.26 -4.35 -19.20
N ASP A 14 -13.43 -3.83 -18.82
CA ASP A 14 -13.52 -2.62 -18.01
C ASP A 14 -13.06 -2.91 -16.58
N PRO A 15 -12.06 -2.18 -16.06
CA PRO A 15 -11.53 -2.43 -14.73
C PRO A 15 -12.55 -2.03 -13.65
N ARG A 16 -12.70 -2.86 -12.62
CA ARG A 16 -13.52 -2.56 -11.44
C ARG A 16 -12.83 -1.62 -10.47
N GLY A 17 -11.53 -1.53 -10.53
CA GLY A 17 -10.73 -0.69 -9.67
C GLY A 17 -9.25 -0.71 -10.01
N LEU A 18 -8.51 0.12 -9.28
CA LEU A 18 -7.07 0.28 -9.39
C LEU A 18 -6.38 -0.31 -8.14
N LEU A 19 -5.38 -1.15 -8.36
CA LEU A 19 -4.52 -1.68 -7.30
C LEU A 19 -3.09 -1.17 -7.51
N LEU A 20 -2.61 -0.34 -6.61
CA LEU A 20 -1.23 0.16 -6.60
C LEU A 20 -0.38 -0.68 -5.65
N LEU A 21 0.74 -1.22 -6.14
CA LEU A 21 1.61 -2.12 -5.37
C LEU A 21 2.99 -1.50 -5.15
N HIS A 22 3.24 -0.99 -3.96
CA HIS A 22 4.50 -0.37 -3.56
C HIS A 22 5.48 -1.42 -3.01
N HIS A 23 6.61 -1.60 -3.69
CA HIS A 23 7.60 -2.61 -3.33
C HIS A 23 8.41 -2.28 -2.07
N GLY A 24 9.06 -3.28 -1.49
CA GLY A 24 9.96 -3.16 -0.36
C GLY A 24 11.33 -2.57 -0.72
N ARG A 25 12.16 -2.30 0.30
CA ARG A 25 13.52 -1.80 0.09
C ARG A 25 14.41 -2.83 -0.61
N GLY A 26 15.16 -2.39 -1.61
CA GLY A 26 16.16 -3.22 -2.30
C GLY A 26 15.59 -4.07 -3.43
N THR A 27 14.32 -3.86 -3.79
CA THR A 27 13.63 -4.51 -4.91
C THR A 27 13.20 -3.48 -5.96
N SER A 28 12.22 -3.79 -6.77
CA SER A 28 11.71 -2.90 -7.81
C SER A 28 10.22 -3.17 -8.09
N GLU A 29 9.66 -2.45 -9.05
CA GLU A 29 8.29 -2.66 -9.57
C GLU A 29 7.99 -4.12 -9.94
N ARG A 30 9.02 -4.90 -10.26
CA ARG A 30 8.91 -6.31 -10.68
C ARG A 30 8.74 -7.29 -9.53
N ASP A 31 8.90 -6.83 -8.31
CA ASP A 31 8.82 -7.68 -7.11
C ASP A 31 7.36 -8.05 -6.78
N LEU A 32 6.50 -7.06 -6.71
CA LEU A 32 5.10 -7.27 -6.35
C LEU A 32 4.16 -7.46 -7.56
N LEU A 33 4.56 -7.02 -8.74
CA LEU A 33 3.70 -7.15 -9.93
C LEU A 33 3.27 -8.59 -10.24
N PRO A 34 4.11 -9.63 -10.06
CA PRO A 34 3.67 -11.03 -10.22
C PRO A 34 2.56 -11.45 -9.24
N LEU A 35 2.45 -10.79 -8.08
CA LEU A 35 1.35 -11.04 -7.15
C LEU A 35 0.01 -10.52 -7.66
N ALA A 36 0.00 -9.68 -8.68
CA ALA A 36 -1.23 -9.20 -9.29
C ALA A 36 -2.14 -10.35 -9.79
N ASP A 37 -1.55 -11.39 -10.40
CA ASP A 37 -2.32 -12.55 -10.87
C ASP A 37 -2.77 -13.46 -9.72
N VAL A 38 -2.11 -13.37 -8.57
CA VAL A 38 -2.48 -14.09 -7.35
C VAL A 38 -3.60 -13.36 -6.60
N PHE A 39 -3.50 -12.05 -6.47
CA PHE A 39 -4.50 -11.23 -5.80
C PHE A 39 -5.79 -11.06 -6.60
N ASP A 40 -5.66 -11.02 -7.92
CA ASP A 40 -6.77 -10.80 -8.85
C ASP A 40 -6.71 -11.80 -10.03
N PRO A 41 -6.99 -13.09 -9.76
CA PRO A 41 -6.91 -14.15 -10.78
C PRO A 41 -7.93 -14.00 -11.91
N GLN A 42 -9.01 -13.24 -11.72
CA GLN A 42 -9.97 -12.92 -12.76
C GLN A 42 -9.53 -11.74 -13.64
N ARG A 43 -8.46 -11.03 -13.24
CA ARG A 43 -7.95 -9.84 -13.92
C ARG A 43 -9.02 -8.77 -14.09
N GLU A 44 -9.76 -8.51 -13.01
CA GLU A 44 -10.79 -7.47 -12.95
C GLU A 44 -10.22 -6.10 -12.55
N LEU A 45 -8.98 -6.06 -12.02
CA LEU A 45 -8.32 -4.83 -11.58
C LEU A 45 -7.25 -4.37 -12.58
N HIS A 46 -7.12 -3.07 -12.73
CA HIS A 46 -5.92 -2.47 -13.30
C HIS A 46 -4.86 -2.40 -12.21
N VAL A 47 -3.76 -3.11 -12.36
CA VAL A 47 -2.70 -3.16 -11.35
C VAL A 47 -1.49 -2.38 -11.85
N VAL A 48 -0.95 -1.51 -10.98
CA VAL A 48 0.24 -0.70 -11.27
C VAL A 48 1.25 -0.88 -10.15
N ALA A 49 2.49 -1.15 -10.52
CA ALA A 49 3.61 -1.26 -9.60
C ALA A 49 4.66 -0.18 -9.94
N PRO A 50 4.76 0.90 -9.18
CA PRO A 50 5.77 1.92 -9.39
C PRO A 50 7.12 1.49 -8.82
N ARG A 51 8.20 1.97 -9.47
CA ARG A 51 9.58 1.86 -8.98
C ARG A 51 9.90 3.04 -8.07
N ALA A 52 10.48 2.76 -6.91
CA ALA A 52 10.98 3.78 -6.00
C ALA A 52 12.06 4.66 -6.65
N PRO A 53 12.15 5.96 -6.30
CA PRO A 53 13.02 6.91 -7.00
C PRO A 53 14.52 6.73 -6.72
N LEU A 54 14.88 6.14 -5.58
CA LEU A 54 16.29 6.08 -5.16
C LEU A 54 16.88 4.69 -5.45
N GLN A 55 17.97 4.64 -6.20
CA GLN A 55 18.72 3.40 -6.38
C GLN A 55 19.54 3.08 -5.14
N LEU A 56 19.46 1.83 -4.65
CA LEU A 56 20.22 1.39 -3.49
C LEU A 56 21.70 1.22 -3.87
N PRO A 57 22.66 1.92 -3.23
CA PRO A 57 24.07 1.83 -3.54
C PRO A 57 24.58 0.38 -3.49
N GLY A 58 25.26 -0.06 -4.56
CA GLY A 58 25.82 -1.40 -4.66
C GLY A 58 24.82 -2.53 -4.90
N SER A 59 23.56 -2.19 -5.21
CA SER A 59 22.47 -3.13 -5.50
C SER A 59 21.70 -2.72 -6.74
N PRO A 60 21.13 -3.65 -7.50
CA PRO A 60 20.22 -3.30 -8.61
C PRO A 60 18.84 -2.82 -8.13
N GLY A 61 18.55 -2.91 -6.83
CA GLY A 61 17.25 -2.56 -6.26
C GLY A 61 17.11 -1.08 -5.89
N TYR A 62 15.90 -0.72 -5.56
CA TYR A 62 15.47 0.64 -5.28
C TYR A 62 14.88 0.77 -3.88
N HIS A 63 14.74 2.01 -3.40
CA HIS A 63 14.13 2.32 -2.12
C HIS A 63 13.41 3.68 -2.17
N TRP A 64 12.34 3.80 -1.39
CA TRP A 64 11.51 5.01 -1.38
C TRP A 64 12.20 6.17 -0.67
N TYR A 65 12.90 5.87 0.42
CA TYR A 65 13.59 6.86 1.24
C TYR A 65 14.82 6.25 1.91
N LEU A 66 15.74 7.08 2.36
CA LEU A 66 16.88 6.66 3.16
C LEU A 66 16.41 6.24 4.56
N VAL A 67 17.05 5.22 5.11
CA VAL A 67 16.73 4.65 6.42
C VAL A 67 17.95 4.75 7.33
N PRO A 68 18.10 5.84 8.09
CA PRO A 68 19.14 5.93 9.13
C PRO A 68 18.98 4.84 10.20
N ARG A 69 17.74 4.54 10.56
CA ARG A 69 17.34 3.48 11.48
C ARG A 69 15.93 3.00 11.13
N VAL A 70 15.64 1.70 11.31
CA VAL A 70 14.29 1.15 11.13
C VAL A 70 13.29 1.90 12.02
N GLY A 71 12.14 2.26 11.46
CA GLY A 71 11.14 3.09 12.11
C GLY A 71 11.43 4.61 12.05
N TYR A 72 12.53 5.04 11.43
CA TYR A 72 12.91 6.46 11.31
C TYR A 72 13.34 6.78 9.87
N PRO A 73 12.39 7.02 8.97
CA PRO A 73 12.68 7.48 7.61
C PRO A 73 13.43 8.82 7.62
N ASP A 74 14.33 9.01 6.66
CA ASP A 74 14.89 10.32 6.39
C ASP A 74 13.82 11.25 5.82
N GLN A 75 13.67 12.42 6.42
CA GLN A 75 12.56 13.34 6.15
C GLN A 75 12.56 13.87 4.72
N GLU A 76 13.71 14.26 4.20
CA GLU A 76 13.80 14.88 2.87
C GLU A 76 13.49 13.89 1.77
N THR A 77 14.10 12.71 1.81
CA THR A 77 13.89 11.66 0.82
C THR A 77 12.50 11.05 0.90
N PHE A 78 11.93 10.91 2.11
CA PHE A 78 10.54 10.51 2.28
C PHE A 78 9.57 11.50 1.64
N ALA A 79 9.74 12.80 1.91
CA ALA A 79 8.88 13.84 1.33
C ALA A 79 9.03 13.90 -0.20
N GLY A 80 10.22 13.61 -0.73
CA GLY A 80 10.44 13.47 -2.17
C GLY A 80 9.62 12.35 -2.78
N ALA A 81 9.78 11.14 -2.25
CA ALA A 81 9.02 9.96 -2.73
C ALA A 81 7.51 10.13 -2.55
N TYR A 82 7.06 10.74 -1.45
CA TYR A 82 5.65 11.04 -1.22
C TYR A 82 5.05 11.91 -2.33
N ARG A 83 5.75 13.00 -2.70
CA ARG A 83 5.29 13.89 -3.78
C ARG A 83 5.23 13.18 -5.13
N GLU A 84 6.29 12.45 -5.50
CA GLU A 84 6.34 11.74 -6.78
C GLU A 84 5.26 10.67 -6.90
N LEU A 85 5.00 9.91 -5.82
CA LEU A 85 3.90 8.95 -5.78
C LEU A 85 2.54 9.62 -5.82
N ALA A 86 2.36 10.74 -5.12
CA ALA A 86 1.11 11.50 -5.16
C ALA A 86 0.79 11.98 -6.58
N GLU A 87 1.79 12.53 -7.29
CA GLU A 87 1.66 12.92 -8.69
C GLU A 87 1.31 11.72 -9.58
N LEU A 88 1.96 10.57 -9.38
CA LEU A 88 1.65 9.36 -10.13
C LEU A 88 0.21 8.89 -9.89
N HIS A 89 -0.25 8.89 -8.64
CA HIS A 89 -1.63 8.51 -8.34
C HIS A 89 -2.64 9.42 -9.04
N ASP A 90 -2.42 10.74 -9.00
CA ASP A 90 -3.30 11.72 -9.64
C ASP A 90 -3.34 11.51 -11.17
N GLU A 91 -2.19 11.26 -11.80
CA GLU A 91 -2.10 10.93 -13.23
C GLU A 91 -2.82 9.62 -13.58
N LEU A 92 -2.69 8.60 -12.72
CA LEU A 92 -3.37 7.31 -12.93
C LEU A 92 -4.88 7.45 -12.83
N TRP A 93 -5.39 8.20 -11.85
CA TRP A 93 -6.82 8.48 -11.72
C TRP A 93 -7.37 9.24 -12.93
N GLU A 94 -6.66 10.26 -13.39
CA GLU A 94 -7.05 11.00 -14.60
C GLU A 94 -7.04 10.09 -15.84
N ARG A 95 -5.98 9.30 -16.02
CA ARG A 95 -5.80 8.42 -17.19
C ARG A 95 -6.81 7.28 -17.24
N THR A 96 -7.11 6.68 -16.11
CA THR A 96 -7.98 5.48 -16.04
C THR A 96 -9.44 5.81 -15.82
N GLY A 97 -9.76 7.01 -15.33
CA GLY A 97 -11.10 7.36 -14.88
C GLY A 97 -11.54 6.65 -13.58
N LEU A 98 -10.62 5.95 -12.92
CA LEU A 98 -10.85 5.26 -11.63
C LEU A 98 -10.39 6.20 -10.52
N GLY A 99 -11.31 6.67 -9.68
CA GLY A 99 -11.01 7.61 -8.59
C GLY A 99 -10.36 6.93 -7.37
N PRO A 100 -10.02 7.72 -6.35
CA PRO A 100 -9.47 7.21 -5.10
C PRO A 100 -10.40 6.20 -4.42
N GLU A 101 -11.72 6.41 -4.47
CA GLU A 101 -12.74 5.51 -3.93
C GLU A 101 -12.84 4.15 -4.65
N GLN A 102 -12.16 4.02 -5.79
CA GLN A 102 -11.99 2.77 -6.54
C GLN A 102 -10.52 2.31 -6.53
N THR A 103 -9.70 2.85 -5.64
CA THR A 103 -8.26 2.55 -5.55
C THR A 103 -7.91 1.87 -4.23
N VAL A 104 -7.14 0.78 -4.32
CA VAL A 104 -6.47 0.16 -3.17
C VAL A 104 -4.98 0.40 -3.26
N LEU A 105 -4.38 0.86 -2.16
CA LEU A 105 -2.94 1.04 -2.01
C LEU A 105 -2.36 -0.17 -1.29
N GLY A 106 -1.64 -1.01 -2.00
CA GLY A 106 -0.96 -2.18 -1.43
C GLY A 106 0.54 -1.93 -1.27
N GLY A 107 1.14 -2.52 -0.24
CA GLY A 107 2.57 -2.43 -0.06
C GLY A 107 3.16 -3.55 0.79
N PHE A 108 4.47 -3.73 0.63
CA PHE A 108 5.27 -4.60 1.47
C PHE A 108 6.40 -3.79 2.11
N SER A 109 6.61 -3.95 3.41
CA SER A 109 7.73 -3.34 4.14
C SER A 109 7.76 -1.81 3.96
N MET A 110 8.81 -1.25 3.40
CA MET A 110 8.94 0.18 3.07
C MET A 110 7.79 0.67 2.17
N GLY A 111 7.30 -0.16 1.26
CA GLY A 111 6.15 0.16 0.42
C GLY A 111 4.85 0.28 1.20
N THR A 112 4.65 -0.51 2.27
CA THR A 112 3.52 -0.35 3.20
C THR A 112 3.54 1.02 3.87
N VAL A 113 4.72 1.50 4.26
CA VAL A 113 4.87 2.84 4.86
C VAL A 113 4.39 3.92 3.88
N MET A 114 4.74 3.80 2.59
CA MET A 114 4.26 4.72 1.55
C MET A 114 2.76 4.58 1.29
N SER A 115 2.21 3.35 1.34
CA SER A 115 0.76 3.12 1.21
C SER A 115 -0.02 3.79 2.34
N TYR A 116 0.44 3.69 3.58
CA TYR A 116 -0.13 4.41 4.71
C TYR A 116 0.02 5.94 4.53
N ALA A 117 1.22 6.39 4.15
CA ALA A 117 1.48 7.81 3.95
C ALA A 117 0.49 8.47 3.00
N LEU A 118 0.27 7.85 1.85
CA LEU A 118 -0.59 8.36 0.79
C LEU A 118 -2.08 8.09 1.05
N GLY A 119 -2.40 6.96 1.65
CA GLY A 119 -3.79 6.60 1.94
C GLY A 119 -4.38 7.32 3.16
N LEU A 120 -3.54 7.80 4.08
CA LEU A 120 -3.97 8.42 5.33
C LEU A 120 -3.49 9.86 5.52
N GLY A 121 -2.67 10.39 4.61
CA GLY A 121 -2.16 11.77 4.72
C GLY A 121 -3.25 12.83 4.49
N ALA A 122 -3.20 13.93 5.24
CA ALA A 122 -4.19 15.01 5.25
C ALA A 122 -4.46 15.63 3.86
N ASN A 123 -3.44 15.67 3.01
CA ASN A 123 -3.52 16.29 1.68
C ASN A 123 -3.86 15.28 0.57
N ARG A 124 -4.34 14.09 0.93
CA ARG A 124 -4.70 13.06 -0.04
C ARG A 124 -6.15 12.62 0.14
N PRO A 125 -6.85 12.31 -0.94
CA PRO A 125 -8.19 11.73 -0.85
C PRO A 125 -8.12 10.32 -0.23
N ALA A 126 -9.22 9.91 0.41
CA ALA A 126 -9.35 8.59 1.02
C ALA A 126 -9.45 7.51 -0.07
N PRO A 127 -8.57 6.49 -0.08
CA PRO A 127 -8.72 5.35 -0.99
C PRO A 127 -9.81 4.39 -0.50
N ALA A 128 -10.26 3.48 -1.39
CA ALA A 128 -11.15 2.39 -1.02
C ALA A 128 -10.54 1.48 0.06
N GLY A 129 -9.22 1.29 0.02
CA GLY A 129 -8.55 0.51 1.04
C GLY A 129 -7.03 0.55 1.00
N ILE A 130 -6.44 0.01 2.07
CA ILE A 130 -4.98 -0.15 2.22
C ILE A 130 -4.68 -1.62 2.53
N LEU A 131 -3.81 -2.24 1.73
CA LEU A 131 -3.34 -3.61 1.90
C LEU A 131 -1.89 -3.56 2.42
N ALA A 132 -1.73 -3.72 3.72
CA ALA A 132 -0.50 -3.46 4.45
C ALA A 132 0.21 -4.75 4.89
N PHE A 133 1.33 -5.08 4.24
CA PHE A 133 2.16 -6.23 4.60
C PHE A 133 3.46 -5.78 5.26
N SER A 134 3.72 -6.25 6.49
CA SER A 134 5.00 -6.14 7.21
C SER A 134 5.61 -4.72 7.21
N GLY A 135 4.81 -3.69 7.46
CA GLY A 135 5.23 -2.30 7.50
C GLY A 135 4.79 -1.59 8.78
N PHE A 136 4.92 -0.27 8.78
CA PHE A 136 4.55 0.58 9.92
C PHE A 136 3.97 1.91 9.46
N MET A 137 3.24 2.59 10.37
CA MET A 137 2.76 3.95 10.14
C MET A 137 3.94 4.92 10.04
N PRO A 138 3.94 5.86 9.08
CA PRO A 138 5.03 6.83 8.96
C PRO A 138 5.30 7.56 10.28
N THR A 139 6.59 7.69 10.61
CA THR A 139 7.08 8.35 11.83
C THR A 139 7.88 9.61 11.51
N VAL A 140 7.69 10.15 10.31
CA VAL A 140 8.40 11.33 9.81
C VAL A 140 7.81 12.58 10.46
N GLU A 141 8.67 13.48 10.92
CA GLU A 141 8.25 14.77 11.46
C GLU A 141 7.42 15.56 10.43
N GLY A 142 6.29 16.10 10.87
CA GLY A 142 5.37 16.85 10.02
C GLY A 142 4.42 16.00 9.18
N TRP A 143 4.49 14.67 9.29
CA TRP A 143 3.46 13.77 8.78
C TRP A 143 2.64 13.19 9.94
N GLU A 144 1.35 13.38 9.86
CA GLU A 144 0.37 12.76 10.77
C GLU A 144 -0.78 12.20 9.95
N PRO A 145 -1.38 11.08 10.37
CA PRO A 145 -2.55 10.55 9.69
C PRO A 145 -3.75 11.48 9.95
N ASP A 146 -4.43 11.85 8.89
CA ASP A 146 -5.75 12.45 8.96
C ASP A 146 -6.80 11.35 8.81
N LEU A 147 -7.40 10.95 9.92
CA LEU A 147 -8.36 9.86 9.99
C LEU A 147 -9.81 10.35 9.95
N GLU A 148 -10.05 11.65 10.04
CA GLU A 148 -11.38 12.23 9.93
C GLU A 148 -11.94 12.03 8.51
N GLY A 149 -13.18 11.56 8.43
CA GLY A 149 -13.83 11.30 7.15
C GLY A 149 -13.36 10.04 6.40
N ARG A 150 -12.48 9.21 7.00
CA ARG A 150 -11.94 8.00 6.36
C ARG A 150 -12.63 6.69 6.77
N ALA A 151 -13.80 6.76 7.40
CA ALA A 151 -14.55 5.57 7.82
C ALA A 151 -14.89 4.60 6.68
N GLY A 152 -14.88 5.06 5.42
CA GLY A 152 -15.05 4.23 4.23
C GLY A 152 -13.78 3.52 3.76
N THR A 153 -12.60 3.90 4.25
CA THR A 153 -11.33 3.26 3.91
C THR A 153 -11.17 1.98 4.74
N ARG A 154 -11.08 0.84 4.07
CA ARG A 154 -10.84 -0.45 4.71
C ARG A 154 -9.36 -0.73 4.77
N VAL A 155 -8.88 -1.39 5.83
CA VAL A 155 -7.46 -1.71 5.97
C VAL A 155 -7.27 -3.18 6.28
N LEU A 156 -6.45 -3.88 5.47
CA LEU A 156 -5.96 -5.21 5.82
C LEU A 156 -4.50 -5.08 6.26
N ILE A 157 -4.20 -5.53 7.47
CA ILE A 157 -2.85 -5.56 8.02
C ILE A 157 -2.44 -7.01 8.24
N ALA A 158 -1.33 -7.44 7.62
CA ALA A 158 -0.76 -8.76 7.86
C ALA A 158 0.73 -8.63 8.21
N HIS A 159 1.17 -9.29 9.30
CA HIS A 159 2.52 -9.17 9.81
C HIS A 159 3.00 -10.48 10.46
N GLY A 160 4.26 -10.84 10.20
CA GLY A 160 4.90 -11.99 10.84
C GLY A 160 5.31 -11.68 12.28
N ARG A 161 4.92 -12.51 13.25
CA ARG A 161 5.35 -12.37 14.67
C ARG A 161 6.86 -12.53 14.84
N GLY A 162 7.50 -13.27 13.95
CA GLY A 162 8.95 -13.50 13.96
C GLY A 162 9.74 -12.54 13.06
N ASP A 163 9.17 -11.40 12.68
CA ASP A 163 9.83 -10.44 11.80
C ASP A 163 11.06 -9.81 12.49
N PRO A 164 12.28 -10.09 12.02
CA PRO A 164 13.50 -9.55 12.63
C PRO A 164 13.85 -8.14 12.12
N VAL A 165 13.13 -7.62 11.14
CA VAL A 165 13.39 -6.33 10.48
C VAL A 165 12.46 -5.25 11.02
N ILE A 166 11.15 -5.52 11.02
CA ILE A 166 10.12 -4.62 11.53
C ILE A 166 9.33 -5.37 12.60
N ASP A 167 9.48 -4.94 13.85
CA ASP A 167 8.81 -5.57 14.97
C ASP A 167 7.28 -5.56 14.78
N VAL A 168 6.62 -6.66 15.14
CA VAL A 168 5.17 -6.81 15.02
C VAL A 168 4.39 -5.77 15.84
N ASP A 169 5.00 -5.18 16.86
CA ASP A 169 4.38 -4.13 17.66
C ASP A 169 4.05 -2.87 16.84
N PHE A 170 4.77 -2.62 15.73
CA PHE A 170 4.38 -1.57 14.78
C PHE A 170 3.01 -1.85 14.13
N ALA A 171 2.74 -3.10 13.75
CA ALA A 171 1.47 -3.48 13.17
C ALA A 171 0.33 -3.44 14.20
N ARG A 172 0.61 -3.84 15.45
CA ARG A 172 -0.33 -3.73 16.56
C ARG A 172 -0.70 -2.28 16.84
N GLY A 173 0.29 -1.39 16.91
CA GLY A 173 0.06 0.05 17.10
C GLY A 173 -0.72 0.67 15.93
N ALA A 174 -0.44 0.29 14.69
CA ALA A 174 -1.22 0.73 13.53
C ALA A 174 -2.68 0.27 13.63
N ARG A 175 -2.92 -0.99 14.00
CA ARG A 175 -4.26 -1.53 14.23
C ARG A 175 -5.01 -0.72 15.30
N GLU A 176 -4.42 -0.55 16.48
CA GLU A 176 -5.03 0.17 17.61
C GLU A 176 -5.42 1.60 17.21
N LEU A 177 -4.53 2.30 16.49
CA LEU A 177 -4.78 3.64 16.01
C LEU A 177 -5.97 3.71 15.05
N LEU A 178 -6.01 2.81 14.05
CA LEU A 178 -7.02 2.80 13.00
C LEU A 178 -8.38 2.33 13.52
N GLU A 179 -8.42 1.27 14.33
CA GLU A 179 -9.65 0.80 14.99
C GLU A 179 -10.19 1.88 15.95
N GLY A 180 -9.30 2.55 16.71
CA GLY A 180 -9.66 3.66 17.60
C GLY A 180 -10.27 4.85 16.87
N ALA A 181 -9.94 5.05 15.61
CA ALA A 181 -10.52 6.07 14.72
C ALA A 181 -11.77 5.57 13.97
N GLY A 182 -12.21 4.32 14.17
CA GLY A 182 -13.43 3.76 13.59
C GLY A 182 -13.27 3.21 12.17
N LEU A 183 -12.03 2.97 11.70
CA LEU A 183 -11.82 2.30 10.41
C LEU A 183 -12.08 0.80 10.52
N ASP A 184 -12.51 0.19 9.41
CA ASP A 184 -12.67 -1.27 9.29
C ASP A 184 -11.29 -1.91 9.06
N VAL A 185 -10.75 -2.55 10.10
CA VAL A 185 -9.41 -3.16 10.08
C VAL A 185 -9.51 -4.68 10.14
N ASP A 186 -9.05 -5.32 9.09
CA ASP A 186 -8.81 -6.76 9.04
C ASP A 186 -7.36 -7.05 9.44
N TYR A 187 -7.15 -7.47 10.69
CA TYR A 187 -5.83 -7.66 11.27
C TYR A 187 -5.41 -9.12 11.36
N ARG A 188 -4.16 -9.42 10.99
CA ARG A 188 -3.61 -10.77 11.04
C ARG A 188 -2.14 -10.81 11.43
N GLU A 189 -1.81 -11.69 12.36
CA GLU A 189 -0.43 -12.10 12.65
C GLU A 189 -0.22 -13.57 12.24
N SER A 190 0.92 -13.86 11.64
CA SER A 190 1.36 -15.22 11.32
C SER A 190 2.67 -15.57 12.01
N ASP A 191 3.13 -16.79 11.88
CA ASP A 191 4.46 -17.24 12.38
C ASP A 191 5.58 -16.93 11.38
N ALA A 192 5.28 -16.19 10.31
CA ALA A 192 6.27 -15.78 9.32
C ALA A 192 7.30 -14.79 9.90
N THR A 193 8.38 -14.62 9.15
CA THR A 193 9.40 -13.58 9.35
C THR A 193 9.06 -12.35 8.51
N HIS A 194 10.07 -11.62 7.99
CA HIS A 194 9.87 -10.45 7.12
C HIS A 194 9.51 -10.86 5.68
N THR A 195 8.27 -11.31 5.49
CA THR A 195 7.74 -11.78 4.20
C THR A 195 6.21 -11.67 4.17
N ILE A 196 5.63 -11.71 2.97
CA ILE A 196 4.19 -11.95 2.81
C ILE A 196 3.95 -13.44 3.01
N ASP A 197 3.21 -13.81 4.06
CA ASP A 197 2.88 -15.21 4.33
C ASP A 197 1.91 -15.73 3.27
N PRO A 198 2.23 -16.83 2.56
CA PRO A 198 1.31 -17.43 1.61
C PRO A 198 -0.06 -17.79 2.21
N ALA A 199 -0.15 -18.03 3.52
CA ALA A 199 -1.40 -18.29 4.21
C ALA A 199 -2.34 -17.06 4.29
N ASP A 200 -1.79 -15.85 4.12
CA ASP A 200 -2.55 -14.60 4.13
C ASP A 200 -3.13 -14.26 2.75
N ILE A 201 -2.62 -14.88 1.68
CA ILE A 201 -3.03 -14.58 0.30
C ILE A 201 -4.54 -14.83 0.06
N PRO A 202 -5.14 -15.97 0.46
CA PRO A 202 -6.57 -16.20 0.25
C PRO A 202 -7.45 -15.14 0.92
N ARG A 203 -7.01 -14.63 2.08
CA ARG A 203 -7.72 -13.56 2.80
C ARG A 203 -7.60 -12.23 2.07
N ALA A 204 -6.41 -11.87 1.60
CA ALA A 204 -6.20 -10.65 0.81
C ALA A 204 -7.03 -10.67 -0.49
N VAL A 205 -7.12 -11.82 -1.18
CA VAL A 205 -7.98 -12.00 -2.35
C VAL A 205 -9.45 -11.77 -2.01
N ALA A 206 -9.95 -12.40 -0.94
CA ALA A 206 -11.34 -12.25 -0.52
C ALA A 206 -11.65 -10.80 -0.11
N TRP A 207 -10.72 -10.15 0.58
CA TRP A 207 -10.82 -8.77 1.03
C TRP A 207 -10.85 -7.79 -0.17
N LEU A 208 -9.94 -7.94 -1.15
CA LEU A 208 -9.95 -7.14 -2.38
C LEU A 208 -11.25 -7.30 -3.15
N ARG A 209 -11.73 -8.53 -3.31
CA ARG A 209 -13.03 -8.79 -3.97
C ARG A 209 -14.19 -8.10 -3.25
N ALA A 210 -14.20 -8.11 -1.92
CA ALA A 210 -15.25 -7.46 -1.14
C ALA A 210 -15.25 -5.93 -1.30
N ILE A 211 -14.09 -5.32 -1.53
CA ILE A 211 -13.98 -3.86 -1.80
C ILE A 211 -14.58 -3.53 -3.17
N PHE A 212 -14.21 -4.28 -4.20
CA PHE A 212 -14.57 -3.99 -5.58
C PHE A 212 -15.88 -4.67 -6.04
N SER A 213 -16.55 -5.43 -5.14
CA SER A 213 -17.86 -5.95 -5.45
C SER A 213 -18.92 -4.84 -5.43
N PRO A 214 -19.88 -4.87 -6.36
CA PRO A 214 -21.01 -3.93 -6.31
C PRO A 214 -21.68 -4.01 -4.94
N GLN A 215 -21.78 -2.91 -4.23
CA GLN A 215 -22.58 -2.83 -3.01
C GLN A 215 -24.04 -3.13 -3.40
N PRO A 216 -24.76 -4.01 -2.66
CA PRO A 216 -26.17 -4.16 -2.89
C PRO A 216 -26.82 -2.78 -2.70
N SER A 217 -27.50 -2.30 -3.74
CA SER A 217 -28.28 -1.07 -3.65
C SER A 217 -29.25 -1.22 -2.48
N LEU A 218 -29.07 -0.40 -1.45
CA LEU A 218 -30.07 -0.22 -0.40
C LEU A 218 -31.30 0.39 -1.09
N GLY A 219 -32.27 -0.48 -1.44
CA GLY A 219 -33.57 -0.11 -1.98
C GLY A 219 -34.46 0.52 -0.92
#